data_8152f0aa4a2f992d15fef71d9e9e0ea4
#
_entry.id   8152f0aa4a2f992d15fef71d9e9e0ea4
#
_cell.length_a   1.000
_cell.length_b   1.000
_cell.length_c   1.000
_cell.angle_alpha   90.00
_cell.angle_beta   90.00
_cell.angle_gamma   90.00
#
_symmetry.space_group_name_H-M   'P 1'
#
loop_
_entity.id
_entity.type
_entity.pdbx_description
1 polymer ?
#
loop_
_entity_poly.entity_id
_entity_poly.type
_entity_poly.pdbx_seq_one_letter_code
_entity_poly.pdbx_strand_id
1 'polypeptide(L)'
;MSYFNQMKRMYPYLSLVMLTLLLAGCLKPDPLDTDTLSDVTLIDILETGAYARDVYVADGNIFVAASQTGNQIWQEQADGSMAKTFEHKFSGNPALRSIVEPETRLMFTFDRSQGFYKKLAPDFNGFDSVYIEHKTWIETSESGLFGSGSNEDFAVRKMNDSLVALYVIDRTSNDGLKQYYFNRYYRAPDFLYSGSYYYWELSNVGTSTGGINLGLDLRDTLMAISHDELGVGLYRLDGVELDTLGTLDTRGEALEVKFYENYLLSANNWAGMGIYSLGAGDSSLMHLADIEVGGWVKQISIWEDMAVLSCGENGIFIVDLSDPEHPVVDRPIDAGYTYRTFVEDDIIYAATREGVKRYRISSR
;
A
#
# COMPACT_ATOMS: atom_id res chain seq x y z
N MET A 1 -5.74 -45.34 59.46
CA MET A 1 -4.43 -44.67 59.43
C MET A 1 -3.61 -44.97 58.17
N SER A 2 -4.04 -45.84 57.29
CA SER A 2 -3.28 -46.22 56.05
C SER A 2 -3.43 -45.32 54.88
N TYR A 3 -4.60 -44.67 54.64
CA TYR A 3 -4.88 -43.85 53.49
C TYR A 3 -4.17 -42.46 53.50
N PHE A 4 -3.95 -41.88 54.67
CA PHE A 4 -3.32 -40.59 54.83
C PHE A 4 -1.81 -40.58 54.52
N ASN A 5 -1.16 -41.69 54.68
CA ASN A 5 0.28 -41.86 54.43
C ASN A 5 0.58 -42.11 52.94
N GLN A 6 -0.36 -42.66 52.19
CA GLN A 6 -0.19 -42.81 50.73
C GLN A 6 -0.38 -41.47 49.99
N MET A 7 -1.31 -40.61 50.41
CA MET A 7 -1.47 -39.29 49.82
C MET A 7 -0.25 -38.39 50.00
N LYS A 8 0.40 -38.39 51.17
CA LYS A 8 1.62 -37.59 51.38
C LYS A 8 2.81 -38.01 50.53
N ARG A 9 2.85 -39.21 49.99
CA ARG A 9 3.90 -39.68 49.09
C ARG A 9 3.61 -39.32 47.62
N MET A 10 2.37 -39.04 47.24
CA MET A 10 2.01 -38.69 45.88
C MET A 10 2.16 -37.18 45.56
N TYR A 11 2.10 -36.32 46.58
CA TYR A 11 2.23 -34.88 46.39
C TYR A 11 3.52 -34.40 45.70
N PRO A 12 4.73 -34.93 46.02
CA PRO A 12 5.95 -34.50 45.36
C PRO A 12 6.02 -34.95 43.88
N TYR A 13 5.38 -36.06 43.52
CA TYR A 13 5.34 -36.54 42.14
C TYR A 13 4.31 -35.76 41.32
N LEU A 14 3.17 -35.38 41.90
CA LEU A 14 2.16 -34.55 41.24
C LEU A 14 2.69 -33.13 40.98
N SER A 15 3.42 -32.54 41.92
CA SER A 15 4.04 -31.23 41.74
C SER A 15 5.19 -31.26 40.72
N LEU A 16 5.94 -32.37 40.64
CA LEU A 16 7.00 -32.54 39.66
C LEU A 16 6.42 -32.71 38.24
N VAL A 17 5.33 -33.46 38.07
CA VAL A 17 4.62 -33.62 36.79
C VAL A 17 3.95 -32.33 36.37
N MET A 18 3.38 -31.58 37.31
CA MET A 18 2.79 -30.26 37.00
C MET A 18 3.86 -29.22 36.63
N LEU A 19 5.04 -29.25 37.25
CA LEU A 19 6.18 -28.43 36.93
C LEU A 19 6.78 -28.77 35.56
N THR A 20 6.86 -30.08 35.22
CA THR A 20 7.31 -30.47 33.86
C THR A 20 6.30 -30.16 32.78
N LEU A 21 4.99 -30.20 33.04
CA LEU A 21 3.95 -29.74 32.10
C LEU A 21 3.97 -28.21 31.93
N LEU A 22 4.25 -27.44 32.98
CA LEU A 22 4.42 -25.99 32.89
C LEU A 22 5.69 -25.58 32.12
N LEU A 23 6.76 -26.36 32.25
CA LEU A 23 8.00 -26.14 31.49
C LEU A 23 7.87 -26.58 30.02
N ALA A 24 7.08 -27.60 29.72
CA ALA A 24 6.79 -28.03 28.35
C ALA A 24 5.86 -27.05 27.62
N GLY A 25 4.98 -26.32 28.35
CA GLY A 25 4.12 -25.28 27.78
C GLY A 25 4.84 -23.94 27.46
N CYS A 26 6.10 -23.80 27.88
CA CYS A 26 6.95 -22.64 27.60
C CYS A 26 8.01 -22.89 26.53
N LEU A 27 8.01 -24.05 25.89
CA LEU A 27 8.78 -24.26 24.68
C LEU A 27 8.02 -23.48 23.59
N LYS A 28 8.47 -22.26 23.32
CA LYS A 28 8.15 -21.61 22.06
C LYS A 28 8.43 -22.63 20.95
N PRO A 29 7.55 -22.79 19.97
CA PRO A 29 7.93 -23.56 18.79
C PRO A 29 9.26 -23.02 18.30
N ASP A 30 10.16 -23.91 17.91
CA ASP A 30 11.48 -23.57 17.39
C ASP A 30 11.33 -22.43 16.37
N PRO A 31 12.09 -21.37 16.50
CA PRO A 31 11.99 -20.31 15.52
C PRO A 31 12.42 -20.89 14.18
N LEU A 32 11.46 -20.99 13.28
CA LEU A 32 11.63 -21.07 11.84
C LEU A 32 12.73 -22.04 11.37
N ASP A 33 12.31 -23.02 10.62
CA ASP A 33 13.20 -23.81 9.78
C ASP A 33 14.01 -22.83 8.92
N THR A 34 15.26 -22.57 9.29
CA THR A 34 16.10 -21.53 8.69
C THR A 34 16.48 -21.84 7.24
N ASP A 35 16.14 -23.03 6.75
CA ASP A 35 16.42 -23.44 5.37
C ASP A 35 15.41 -22.83 4.36
N THR A 36 14.38 -22.12 4.83
CA THR A 36 13.34 -21.51 3.99
C THR A 36 13.51 -20.02 3.75
N LEU A 37 14.47 -19.34 4.35
CA LEU A 37 14.56 -17.87 4.30
C LEU A 37 15.26 -17.34 3.06
N SER A 38 14.59 -16.42 2.35
CA SER A 38 15.22 -15.60 1.32
C SER A 38 16.32 -14.74 1.94
N ASP A 39 17.47 -14.58 1.29
CA ASP A 39 18.47 -13.64 1.76
C ASP A 39 18.02 -12.21 1.47
N VAL A 40 18.02 -11.37 2.50
CA VAL A 40 17.66 -9.96 2.37
C VAL A 40 18.85 -9.10 2.79
N THR A 41 19.30 -8.25 1.88
CA THR A 41 20.47 -7.41 2.09
C THR A 41 20.14 -5.94 1.86
N LEU A 42 20.44 -5.06 2.83
CA LEU A 42 20.35 -3.61 2.64
C LEU A 42 21.36 -3.17 1.57
N ILE A 43 20.87 -2.54 0.50
CA ILE A 43 21.70 -1.97 -0.57
C ILE A 43 22.20 -0.59 -0.15
N ASP A 44 21.25 0.32 0.13
CA ASP A 44 21.51 1.70 0.52
C ASP A 44 20.29 2.37 1.17
N ILE A 45 20.45 3.64 1.49
CA ILE A 45 19.38 4.50 2.01
C ILE A 45 19.36 5.79 1.20
N LEU A 46 18.22 6.10 0.58
CA LEU A 46 17.99 7.38 -0.06
C LEU A 46 17.64 8.41 1.02
N GLU A 47 18.54 9.34 1.27
CA GLU A 47 18.37 10.37 2.29
C GLU A 47 17.39 11.45 1.81
N THR A 48 16.12 11.33 2.16
CA THR A 48 15.04 12.22 1.70
C THR A 48 15.01 13.56 2.43
N GLY A 49 15.80 13.73 3.50
CA GLY A 49 15.82 14.93 4.33
C GLY A 49 14.59 15.11 5.24
N ALA A 50 13.61 14.23 5.13
CA ALA A 50 12.43 14.12 5.99
C ALA A 50 11.93 12.67 5.95
N TYR A 51 10.84 12.37 6.68
CA TYR A 51 10.25 11.02 6.67
C TYR A 51 9.73 10.68 5.26
N ALA A 52 10.20 9.59 4.67
CA ALA A 52 9.56 9.00 3.51
C ALA A 52 8.25 8.34 3.96
N ARG A 53 7.12 8.86 3.48
CA ARG A 53 5.78 8.38 3.86
C ARG A 53 5.25 7.35 2.88
N ASP A 54 5.65 7.48 1.63
CA ASP A 54 5.27 6.58 0.56
C ASP A 54 6.40 6.49 -0.47
N VAL A 55 6.48 5.38 -1.15
CA VAL A 55 7.41 5.12 -2.25
C VAL A 55 6.70 4.34 -3.35
N TYR A 56 6.93 4.72 -4.58
CA TYR A 56 6.44 4.07 -5.78
C TYR A 56 7.57 4.03 -6.81
N VAL A 57 7.69 2.94 -7.56
CA VAL A 57 8.73 2.79 -8.57
C VAL A 57 8.09 2.54 -9.93
N ALA A 58 8.56 3.22 -10.95
CA ALA A 58 8.15 3.02 -12.33
C ALA A 58 9.22 3.51 -13.30
N ASP A 59 9.48 2.76 -14.37
CA ASP A 59 10.41 3.11 -15.43
C ASP A 59 11.82 3.51 -14.92
N GLY A 60 12.32 2.83 -13.90
CA GLY A 60 13.61 3.11 -13.29
C GLY A 60 13.65 4.40 -12.44
N ASN A 61 12.52 5.00 -12.17
CA ASN A 61 12.38 6.17 -11.31
C ASN A 61 11.76 5.77 -9.97
N ILE A 62 12.29 6.29 -8.87
CA ILE A 62 11.75 6.12 -7.54
C ILE A 62 11.05 7.41 -7.12
N PHE A 63 9.75 7.37 -6.98
CA PHE A 63 8.89 8.47 -6.55
C PHE A 63 8.67 8.37 -5.05
N VAL A 64 8.97 9.44 -4.33
CA VAL A 64 8.90 9.44 -2.86
C VAL A 64 8.03 10.59 -2.37
N ALA A 65 7.01 10.29 -1.57
CA ALA A 65 6.33 11.29 -0.77
C ALA A 65 7.15 11.52 0.51
N ALA A 66 8.02 12.53 0.48
CA ALA A 66 9.02 12.79 1.51
C ALA A 66 8.55 13.83 2.53
N SER A 67 7.33 13.69 3.03
CA SER A 67 6.78 14.50 4.12
C SER A 67 7.08 16.00 3.94
N GLN A 68 7.88 16.58 4.86
CA GLN A 68 8.18 18.02 4.91
C GLN A 68 8.99 18.53 3.72
N THR A 69 9.75 17.71 3.04
CA THR A 69 10.51 18.07 1.84
C THR A 69 9.68 18.00 0.55
N GLY A 70 8.48 17.42 0.63
CA GLY A 70 7.55 17.30 -0.48
C GLY A 70 7.73 16.02 -1.29
N ASN A 71 7.52 16.09 -2.59
CA ASN A 71 7.68 14.95 -3.48
C ASN A 71 9.06 14.97 -4.11
N GLN A 72 9.68 13.80 -4.18
CA GLN A 72 11.02 13.62 -4.75
C GLN A 72 11.00 12.55 -5.82
N ILE A 73 11.91 12.68 -6.80
CA ILE A 73 12.21 11.62 -7.76
C ILE A 73 13.70 11.32 -7.69
N TRP A 74 14.02 10.04 -7.62
CA TRP A 74 15.37 9.53 -7.58
C TRP A 74 15.60 8.63 -8.78
N GLN A 75 16.81 8.67 -9.35
CA GLN A 75 17.22 7.87 -10.50
C GLN A 75 18.58 7.26 -10.27
N GLU A 76 18.77 6.05 -10.77
CA GLU A 76 20.09 5.43 -10.80
C GLU A 76 20.96 6.09 -11.87
N GLN A 77 22.19 6.41 -11.49
CA GLN A 77 23.20 7.01 -12.37
C GLN A 77 24.02 5.90 -13.05
N ALA A 78 24.77 6.27 -14.06
CA ALA A 78 25.62 5.33 -14.81
C ALA A 78 26.69 4.63 -13.97
N ASP A 79 27.02 5.16 -12.81
CA ASP A 79 27.97 4.56 -11.85
C ASP A 79 27.29 3.69 -10.77
N GLY A 80 25.96 3.51 -10.87
CA GLY A 80 25.16 2.74 -9.93
C GLY A 80 24.73 3.51 -8.68
N SER A 81 25.15 4.77 -8.52
CA SER A 81 24.69 5.60 -7.42
C SER A 81 23.28 6.16 -7.67
N MET A 82 22.56 6.45 -6.60
CA MET A 82 21.24 7.09 -6.69
C MET A 82 21.36 8.60 -6.60
N ALA A 83 20.73 9.33 -7.50
CA ALA A 83 20.66 10.78 -7.46
C ALA A 83 19.22 11.27 -7.39
N LYS A 84 18.98 12.27 -6.53
CA LYS A 84 17.72 12.98 -6.50
C LYS A 84 17.67 13.97 -7.66
N THR A 85 16.79 13.71 -8.63
CA THR A 85 16.64 14.51 -9.86
C THR A 85 15.55 15.57 -9.74
N PHE A 86 14.63 15.39 -8.77
CA PHE A 86 13.54 16.31 -8.53
C PHE A 86 13.17 16.39 -7.05
N GLU A 87 12.79 17.59 -6.60
CA GLU A 87 12.17 17.84 -5.31
C GLU A 87 11.21 19.02 -5.41
N HIS A 88 9.96 18.83 -4.99
CA HIS A 88 8.98 19.91 -5.00
C HIS A 88 7.89 19.74 -3.93
N LYS A 89 7.54 20.85 -3.30
CA LYS A 89 6.36 20.95 -2.44
C LYS A 89 5.21 21.55 -3.24
N PHE A 90 4.15 20.79 -3.41
CA PHE A 90 2.94 21.30 -4.08
C PHE A 90 2.12 22.19 -3.16
N SER A 91 2.26 22.05 -1.86
CA SER A 91 1.66 22.88 -0.83
C SER A 91 2.62 23.14 0.31
N GLY A 92 2.19 23.90 1.31
CA GLY A 92 2.92 24.07 2.57
C GLY A 92 2.89 22.85 3.49
N ASN A 93 2.15 21.79 3.13
CA ASN A 93 1.87 20.64 3.97
C ASN A 93 2.75 19.44 3.62
N PRO A 94 2.90 18.48 4.57
CA PRO A 94 3.66 17.26 4.33
C PRO A 94 3.03 16.39 3.25
N ALA A 95 3.82 15.98 2.24
CA ALA A 95 3.42 14.97 1.29
C ALA A 95 3.24 13.62 1.98
N LEU A 96 2.13 12.94 1.70
CA LEU A 96 1.79 11.67 2.33
C LEU A 96 1.86 10.50 1.36
N ARG A 97 1.41 10.70 0.12
CA ARG A 97 1.34 9.63 -0.85
C ARG A 97 1.52 10.15 -2.27
N SER A 98 2.15 9.33 -3.12
CA SER A 98 2.34 9.62 -4.54
C SER A 98 2.24 8.34 -5.35
N ILE A 99 1.46 8.36 -6.42
CA ILE A 99 1.38 7.28 -7.41
C ILE A 99 1.58 7.88 -8.80
N VAL A 100 2.22 7.13 -9.67
CA VAL A 100 2.37 7.46 -11.09
C VAL A 100 1.67 6.42 -11.93
N GLU A 101 0.92 6.86 -12.92
CA GLU A 101 0.47 5.99 -14.00
C GLU A 101 1.56 6.02 -15.07
N PRO A 102 2.34 4.93 -15.25
CA PRO A 102 3.61 5.00 -15.96
C PRO A 102 3.45 5.26 -17.46
N GLU A 103 2.42 4.70 -18.11
CA GLU A 103 2.23 4.85 -19.55
C GLU A 103 1.79 6.26 -19.96
N THR A 104 0.95 6.91 -19.16
CA THR A 104 0.50 8.27 -19.38
C THR A 104 1.37 9.32 -18.70
N ARG A 105 2.23 8.89 -17.77
CA ARG A 105 3.12 9.73 -16.97
C ARG A 105 2.38 10.73 -16.09
N LEU A 106 1.15 10.42 -15.71
CA LEU A 106 0.40 11.20 -14.74
C LEU A 106 0.81 10.85 -13.33
N MET A 107 1.33 11.82 -12.60
CA MET A 107 1.63 11.71 -11.18
C MET A 107 0.50 12.33 -10.37
N PHE A 108 0.03 11.58 -9.39
CA PHE A 108 -0.95 12.02 -8.41
C PHE A 108 -0.32 11.99 -7.03
N THR A 109 -0.54 13.04 -6.27
CA THR A 109 -0.03 13.14 -4.89
C THR A 109 -1.06 13.81 -4.00
N PHE A 110 -1.10 13.47 -2.73
CA PHE A 110 -1.88 14.21 -1.75
C PHE A 110 -1.06 14.55 -0.49
N ASP A 111 -1.49 15.57 0.21
CA ASP A 111 -0.95 15.97 1.48
C ASP A 111 -2.00 15.90 2.62
N ARG A 112 -1.54 16.10 3.83
CA ARG A 112 -2.33 15.87 5.04
C ARG A 112 -3.52 16.82 5.23
N SER A 113 -3.57 17.97 4.61
CA SER A 113 -4.48 19.02 5.10
C SER A 113 -5.43 19.62 4.07
N GLN A 114 -5.20 19.43 2.79
CA GLN A 114 -5.99 20.13 1.78
C GLN A 114 -6.46 19.27 0.61
N GLY A 115 -6.35 17.97 0.75
CA GLY A 115 -6.82 17.10 -0.28
C GLY A 115 -5.75 16.79 -1.33
N PHE A 116 -6.17 16.68 -2.54
CA PHE A 116 -5.49 16.00 -3.59
C PHE A 116 -4.87 16.97 -4.60
N TYR A 117 -3.60 16.76 -4.92
CA TYR A 117 -2.91 17.48 -5.98
C TYR A 117 -2.63 16.55 -7.13
N LYS A 118 -3.13 16.92 -8.31
CA LYS A 118 -2.69 16.34 -9.55
C LYS A 118 -1.50 17.13 -10.08
N LYS A 119 -0.44 16.44 -10.44
CA LYS A 119 0.54 16.99 -11.35
C LYS A 119 0.67 16.04 -12.53
N LEU A 120 0.67 16.61 -13.74
CA LEU A 120 1.22 15.91 -14.88
C LEU A 120 2.64 15.53 -14.51
N ALA A 121 2.94 14.26 -14.49
CA ALA A 121 4.30 13.85 -14.34
C ALA A 121 5.06 14.54 -15.47
N PRO A 122 6.12 15.24 -15.14
CA PRO A 122 7.04 15.70 -16.14
C PRO A 122 7.47 14.49 -16.95
N ASP A 123 7.79 14.70 -18.17
CA ASP A 123 8.45 13.67 -18.97
C ASP A 123 9.59 13.14 -18.12
N PHE A 124 9.63 11.85 -17.81
CA PHE A 124 10.65 11.24 -16.94
C PHE A 124 12.08 11.51 -17.43
N ASN A 125 12.23 11.91 -18.68
CA ASN A 125 13.50 12.23 -19.32
C ASN A 125 13.92 13.70 -19.26
N GLY A 126 13.12 14.60 -18.68
CA GLY A 126 13.48 16.00 -18.56
C GLY A 126 12.37 16.85 -17.99
N PHE A 127 12.61 17.39 -16.80
CA PHE A 127 11.70 18.30 -16.10
C PHE A 127 11.59 19.67 -16.77
N ASP A 128 12.53 20.02 -17.65
CA ASP A 128 12.66 21.35 -18.25
C ASP A 128 11.71 21.62 -19.40
N SER A 129 11.01 20.60 -19.91
CA SER A 129 10.17 20.75 -21.11
C SER A 129 8.71 20.40 -20.90
N VAL A 130 8.26 20.20 -19.68
CA VAL A 130 6.83 20.12 -19.44
C VAL A 130 6.26 21.53 -19.58
N TYR A 131 5.76 21.79 -20.73
CA TYR A 131 4.81 22.86 -20.96
C TYR A 131 3.60 22.59 -20.07
N ILE A 132 3.66 23.10 -18.84
CA ILE A 132 2.48 23.19 -17.97
C ILE A 132 1.68 24.37 -18.51
N GLU A 133 1.21 24.24 -19.73
CA GLU A 133 0.25 25.16 -20.21
C GLU A 133 -1.09 24.81 -19.64
N HIS A 134 -1.55 25.79 -18.97
CA HIS A 134 -2.88 25.99 -18.49
C HIS A 134 -3.39 25.08 -17.39
N LYS A 135 -3.37 25.68 -16.18
CA LYS A 135 -4.48 25.58 -15.20
C LYS A 135 -5.08 24.20 -14.97
N THR A 136 -4.40 23.18 -15.35
CA THR A 136 -4.66 21.89 -14.74
C THR A 136 -3.96 21.79 -13.39
N TRP A 137 -3.87 22.96 -12.76
CA TRP A 137 -3.98 23.02 -11.36
C TRP A 137 -5.44 22.66 -11.07
N ILE A 138 -5.68 21.43 -10.76
CA ILE A 138 -6.68 21.19 -9.75
C ILE A 138 -5.96 21.61 -8.46
N GLU A 139 -5.59 22.88 -8.41
CA GLU A 139 -5.47 23.55 -7.16
C GLU A 139 -6.84 23.40 -6.54
N THR A 140 -6.88 22.99 -5.35
CA THR A 140 -7.99 23.01 -4.42
C THR A 140 -8.65 24.38 -4.25
N SER A 141 -8.28 25.39 -4.99
CA SER A 141 -9.06 26.62 -5.13
C SER A 141 -10.43 26.36 -5.78
N GLU A 142 -10.62 25.27 -6.49
CA GLU A 142 -11.93 24.69 -6.72
C GLU A 142 -12.26 23.73 -5.55
N SER A 143 -12.27 24.27 -4.38
CA SER A 143 -12.52 23.67 -3.08
C SER A 143 -13.84 22.90 -2.93
N GLY A 144 -14.54 22.66 -3.99
CA GLY A 144 -15.75 21.85 -4.06
C GLY A 144 -15.56 20.45 -4.62
N LEU A 145 -14.48 20.20 -5.39
CA LEU A 145 -14.32 18.93 -6.09
C LEU A 145 -13.69 17.83 -5.24
N PHE A 146 -12.79 18.20 -4.33
CA PHE A 146 -12.04 17.21 -3.54
C PHE A 146 -12.42 17.17 -2.06
N GLY A 147 -13.43 17.93 -1.65
CA GLY A 147 -13.87 17.97 -0.26
C GLY A 147 -12.78 18.41 0.73
N SER A 148 -13.18 18.88 1.88
CA SER A 148 -12.29 19.16 3.03
C SER A 148 -12.01 17.91 3.88
N GLY A 149 -12.13 16.71 3.29
CA GLY A 149 -12.00 15.45 3.98
C GLY A 149 -10.56 15.00 4.16
N SER A 150 -10.33 14.05 5.04
CA SER A 150 -9.06 13.34 5.11
C SER A 150 -9.05 12.23 4.08
N ASN A 151 -8.40 12.46 2.94
CA ASN A 151 -8.12 11.41 1.98
C ASN A 151 -7.16 10.40 2.63
N GLU A 152 -7.51 9.12 2.58
CA GLU A 152 -6.70 8.07 3.20
C GLU A 152 -5.91 7.30 2.15
N ASP A 153 -6.53 7.02 1.00
CA ASP A 153 -5.90 6.24 -0.05
C ASP A 153 -6.43 6.62 -1.43
N PHE A 154 -5.70 6.24 -2.47
CA PHE A 154 -6.13 6.40 -3.85
C PHE A 154 -5.47 5.38 -4.78
N ALA A 155 -6.15 5.08 -5.87
CA ALA A 155 -5.63 4.26 -6.95
C ALA A 155 -5.88 4.92 -8.30
N VAL A 156 -5.00 4.62 -9.25
CA VAL A 156 -5.04 5.16 -10.61
C VAL A 156 -5.20 4.01 -11.59
N ARG A 157 -6.01 4.19 -12.59
CA ARG A 157 -6.22 3.23 -13.65
C ARG A 157 -6.20 3.90 -15.00
N LYS A 158 -5.33 3.44 -15.88
CA LYS A 158 -5.40 3.77 -17.31
C LYS A 158 -6.56 3.00 -17.92
N MET A 159 -7.55 3.70 -18.43
CA MET A 159 -8.69 3.13 -19.12
C MET A 159 -8.37 2.91 -20.61
N ASN A 160 -7.67 3.87 -21.22
CA ASN A 160 -7.12 3.83 -22.57
C ASN A 160 -6.08 4.97 -22.73
N ASP A 161 -5.52 5.16 -23.92
CA ASP A 161 -4.47 6.16 -24.19
C ASP A 161 -4.92 7.61 -24.00
N SER A 162 -6.22 7.83 -23.86
CA SER A 162 -6.81 9.16 -23.72
C SER A 162 -7.66 9.33 -22.46
N LEU A 163 -7.73 8.32 -21.60
CA LEU A 163 -8.57 8.34 -20.41
C LEU A 163 -7.90 7.65 -19.23
N VAL A 164 -7.72 8.38 -18.15
CA VAL A 164 -7.26 7.87 -16.86
C VAL A 164 -8.32 8.11 -15.80
N ALA A 165 -8.63 7.09 -15.03
CA ALA A 165 -9.48 7.17 -13.86
C ALA A 165 -8.64 7.22 -12.58
N LEU A 166 -9.03 8.09 -11.65
CA LEU A 166 -8.49 8.22 -10.31
C LEU A 166 -9.61 7.94 -9.32
N TYR A 167 -9.37 7.00 -8.42
CA TYR A 167 -10.25 6.63 -7.34
C TYR A 167 -9.64 7.09 -6.02
N VAL A 168 -10.38 7.88 -5.25
CA VAL A 168 -9.92 8.45 -3.98
C VAL A 168 -10.89 8.07 -2.89
N ILE A 169 -10.38 7.50 -1.80
CA ILE A 169 -11.19 7.24 -0.62
C ILE A 169 -10.95 8.30 0.45
N ASP A 170 -12.04 8.67 1.09
CA ASP A 170 -12.11 9.71 2.11
C ASP A 170 -12.75 9.14 3.38
N ARG A 171 -12.02 9.27 4.48
CA ARG A 171 -12.46 8.75 5.79
C ARG A 171 -13.63 9.52 6.38
N THR A 172 -13.77 10.81 6.07
CA THR A 172 -14.67 11.71 6.79
C THR A 172 -15.95 12.04 6.04
N SER A 173 -16.02 11.71 4.75
CA SER A 173 -17.19 12.04 3.95
C SER A 173 -18.18 10.89 3.90
N ASN A 174 -19.48 11.23 3.89
CA ASN A 174 -20.52 10.25 3.61
C ASN A 174 -20.40 9.66 2.19
N ASP A 175 -19.55 10.25 1.35
CA ASP A 175 -19.33 9.81 -0.02
C ASP A 175 -18.28 8.72 -0.15
N GLY A 176 -17.47 8.51 0.88
CA GLY A 176 -16.51 7.41 1.04
C GLY A 176 -15.53 7.19 -0.10
N LEU A 177 -16.02 7.01 -1.31
CA LEU A 177 -15.25 6.86 -2.55
C LEU A 177 -15.62 7.96 -3.53
N LYS A 178 -14.61 8.61 -4.12
CA LYS A 178 -14.76 9.60 -5.20
C LYS A 178 -14.02 9.10 -6.44
N GLN A 179 -14.63 9.33 -7.60
CA GLN A 179 -14.10 8.91 -8.89
C GLN A 179 -13.90 10.13 -9.79
N TYR A 180 -12.71 10.26 -10.34
CA TYR A 180 -12.33 11.35 -11.21
C TYR A 180 -11.82 10.80 -12.53
N TYR A 181 -12.23 11.43 -13.64
CA TYR A 181 -11.85 11.01 -14.98
C TYR A 181 -11.09 12.12 -15.66
N PHE A 182 -9.89 11.81 -16.16
CA PHE A 182 -9.02 12.73 -16.88
C PHE A 182 -8.94 12.29 -18.32
N ASN A 183 -9.35 13.18 -19.22
CA ASN A 183 -9.25 12.98 -20.66
C ASN A 183 -8.03 13.72 -21.22
N ARG A 184 -7.38 13.09 -22.18
CA ARG A 184 -6.28 13.67 -22.94
C ARG A 184 -6.81 14.34 -24.18
N TYR A 185 -6.47 15.59 -24.36
CA TYR A 185 -6.82 16.40 -25.50
C TYR A 185 -5.58 16.79 -26.30
N TYR A 186 -5.76 16.97 -27.60
CA TYR A 186 -4.75 17.53 -28.49
C TYR A 186 -5.11 18.97 -28.81
N ARG A 187 -4.17 19.89 -28.63
CA ARG A 187 -4.27 21.26 -29.08
C ARG A 187 -3.39 21.48 -30.28
N ALA A 188 -3.99 21.85 -31.39
CA ALA A 188 -3.28 22.31 -32.59
C ALA A 188 -2.68 23.71 -32.38
N PRO A 189 -1.63 24.10 -33.11
CA PRO A 189 -1.11 25.46 -33.09
C PRO A 189 -2.21 26.45 -33.45
N ASP A 190 -2.25 27.56 -32.73
CA ASP A 190 -3.16 28.67 -33.01
C ASP A 190 -2.41 30.01 -33.02
N PHE A 191 -3.14 31.12 -33.14
CA PHE A 191 -2.55 32.45 -33.19
C PHE A 191 -1.75 32.84 -31.95
N LEU A 192 -2.09 32.26 -30.79
CA LEU A 192 -1.43 32.53 -29.51
C LEU A 192 -0.26 31.57 -29.23
N TYR A 193 -0.29 30.38 -29.84
CA TYR A 193 0.67 29.30 -29.57
C TYR A 193 1.12 28.66 -30.87
N SER A 194 2.42 28.71 -31.11
CA SER A 194 3.03 28.20 -32.34
C SER A 194 3.28 26.70 -32.36
N GLY A 195 3.10 26.01 -31.23
CA GLY A 195 3.33 24.56 -31.07
C GLY A 195 2.05 23.78 -30.87
N SER A 196 2.10 22.47 -31.15
CA SER A 196 1.06 21.54 -30.80
C SER A 196 1.46 20.78 -29.52
N TYR A 197 0.50 20.49 -28.68
CA TYR A 197 0.74 19.71 -27.44
C TYR A 197 -0.48 18.91 -27.02
N TYR A 198 -0.23 17.91 -26.19
CA TYR A 198 -1.29 17.18 -25.50
C TYR A 198 -1.42 17.68 -24.07
N TYR A 199 -2.65 17.69 -23.56
CA TYR A 199 -2.94 18.06 -22.18
C TYR A 199 -4.08 17.22 -21.62
N TRP A 200 -4.17 17.16 -20.28
CA TRP A 200 -5.16 16.37 -19.59
C TRP A 200 -6.12 17.27 -18.81
N GLU A 201 -7.41 17.05 -18.98
CA GLU A 201 -8.46 17.78 -18.24
C GLU A 201 -9.34 16.82 -17.47
N LEU A 202 -9.79 17.29 -16.30
CA LEU A 202 -10.85 16.65 -15.55
C LEU A 202 -12.16 16.80 -16.31
N SER A 203 -12.77 15.69 -16.72
CA SER A 203 -13.99 15.68 -17.53
C SER A 203 -15.22 15.22 -16.78
N ASN A 204 -15.05 14.41 -15.74
CA ASN A 204 -16.15 13.85 -14.99
C ASN A 204 -15.74 13.56 -13.55
N VAL A 205 -16.70 13.66 -12.63
CA VAL A 205 -16.56 13.31 -11.23
C VAL A 205 -17.77 12.45 -10.87
N GLY A 206 -17.50 11.20 -10.54
CA GLY A 206 -18.49 10.32 -9.94
C GLY A 206 -18.29 10.28 -8.44
N THR A 207 -19.35 10.09 -7.69
CA THR A 207 -19.31 9.77 -6.27
C THR A 207 -20.08 8.50 -6.03
N SER A 208 -19.58 7.65 -5.14
CA SER A 208 -20.32 6.50 -4.66
C SER A 208 -20.48 6.61 -3.15
N THR A 209 -21.61 6.18 -2.66
CA THR A 209 -21.87 6.12 -1.22
C THR A 209 -21.01 5.03 -0.59
N GLY A 210 -20.36 5.36 0.51
CA GLY A 210 -19.58 4.40 1.28
C GLY A 210 -19.49 4.83 2.73
N GLY A 211 -19.07 3.93 3.59
CA GLY A 211 -18.78 4.20 4.98
C GLY A 211 -17.37 4.77 5.18
N ILE A 212 -16.77 4.45 6.30
CA ILE A 212 -15.35 4.70 6.58
C ILE A 212 -14.53 3.77 5.68
N ASN A 213 -13.71 4.35 4.80
CA ASN A 213 -12.84 3.63 3.89
C ASN A 213 -11.39 4.04 4.17
N LEU A 214 -10.48 3.09 4.21
CA LEU A 214 -9.08 3.32 4.58
C LEU A 214 -8.09 2.95 3.49
N GLY A 215 -8.33 1.90 2.72
CA GLY A 215 -7.47 1.44 1.64
C GLY A 215 -8.27 0.90 0.48
N LEU A 216 -7.70 0.95 -0.71
CA LEU A 216 -8.29 0.35 -1.90
C LEU A 216 -7.23 -0.27 -2.81
N ASP A 217 -7.63 -1.30 -3.55
CA ASP A 217 -6.85 -1.86 -4.65
C ASP A 217 -7.75 -2.17 -5.85
N LEU A 218 -7.15 -2.15 -7.03
CA LEU A 218 -7.84 -2.35 -8.31
C LEU A 218 -7.23 -3.52 -9.07
N ARG A 219 -8.11 -4.36 -9.62
CA ARG A 219 -7.73 -5.41 -10.56
C ARG A 219 -8.79 -5.52 -11.66
N ASP A 220 -8.43 -5.20 -12.89
CA ASP A 220 -9.37 -5.17 -14.02
C ASP A 220 -10.62 -4.33 -13.74
N THR A 221 -11.79 -4.96 -13.65
CA THR A 221 -13.06 -4.32 -13.29
C THR A 221 -13.42 -4.49 -11.82
N LEU A 222 -12.54 -5.06 -11.01
CA LEU A 222 -12.75 -5.25 -9.59
C LEU A 222 -12.10 -4.13 -8.79
N MET A 223 -12.76 -3.77 -7.71
CA MET A 223 -12.23 -2.90 -6.66
C MET A 223 -12.41 -3.60 -5.32
N ALA A 224 -11.35 -3.67 -4.55
CA ALA A 224 -11.42 -4.05 -3.15
C ALA A 224 -11.27 -2.80 -2.27
N ILE A 225 -12.00 -2.72 -1.18
CA ILE A 225 -11.93 -1.60 -0.23
C ILE A 225 -11.86 -2.16 1.19
N SER A 226 -10.99 -1.59 2.01
CA SER A 226 -10.96 -1.82 3.45
C SER A 226 -11.83 -0.80 4.17
N HIS A 227 -12.64 -1.27 5.10
CA HIS A 227 -13.70 -0.52 5.77
C HIS A 227 -13.50 -0.41 7.30
N ASP A 228 -12.25 -0.32 7.75
CA ASP A 228 -11.90 -0.23 9.16
C ASP A 228 -12.45 -1.42 9.96
N GLU A 229 -13.25 -1.17 10.99
CA GLU A 229 -13.89 -2.21 11.82
C GLU A 229 -14.96 -3.04 11.08
N LEU A 230 -15.41 -2.59 9.90
CA LEU A 230 -16.39 -3.31 9.08
C LEU A 230 -15.75 -4.34 8.13
N GLY A 231 -14.43 -4.43 8.15
CA GLY A 231 -13.69 -5.42 7.38
C GLY A 231 -13.43 -5.03 5.93
N VAL A 232 -13.68 -5.92 4.98
CA VAL A 232 -13.33 -5.74 3.56
C VAL A 232 -14.54 -5.91 2.65
N GLY A 233 -14.58 -5.13 1.57
CA GLY A 233 -15.59 -5.21 0.53
C GLY A 233 -14.97 -5.49 -0.85
N LEU A 234 -15.64 -6.29 -1.65
CA LEU A 234 -15.35 -6.55 -3.05
C LEU A 234 -16.47 -5.96 -3.91
N TYR A 235 -16.08 -5.20 -4.91
CA TYR A 235 -16.99 -4.47 -5.78
C TYR A 235 -16.61 -4.67 -7.24
N ARG A 236 -17.61 -4.57 -8.14
CA ARG A 236 -17.38 -4.48 -9.57
C ARG A 236 -17.63 -3.07 -10.05
N LEU A 237 -16.69 -2.54 -10.82
CA LEU A 237 -16.81 -1.25 -11.50
C LEU A 237 -17.59 -1.40 -12.81
N ASP A 238 -18.73 -0.73 -12.90
CA ASP A 238 -19.49 -0.55 -14.14
C ASP A 238 -19.65 0.96 -14.42
N GLY A 239 -18.70 1.51 -15.17
CA GLY A 239 -18.60 2.95 -15.35
C GLY A 239 -18.31 3.67 -14.04
N VAL A 240 -19.25 4.49 -13.56
CA VAL A 240 -19.21 5.20 -12.27
C VAL A 240 -19.88 4.44 -11.12
N GLU A 241 -20.62 3.37 -11.45
CA GLU A 241 -21.35 2.58 -10.47
C GLU A 241 -20.48 1.49 -9.88
N LEU A 242 -20.77 1.13 -8.64
CA LEU A 242 -20.12 0.05 -7.91
C LEU A 242 -21.17 -0.98 -7.53
N ASP A 243 -21.10 -2.14 -8.15
CA ASP A 243 -21.90 -3.31 -7.75
C ASP A 243 -21.19 -4.04 -6.61
N THR A 244 -21.84 -4.15 -5.46
CA THR A 244 -21.31 -4.92 -4.34
C THR A 244 -21.38 -6.41 -4.65
N LEU A 245 -20.24 -7.08 -4.67
CA LEU A 245 -20.12 -8.53 -4.87
C LEU A 245 -20.10 -9.28 -3.55
N GLY A 246 -19.52 -8.69 -2.50
CA GLY A 246 -19.47 -9.28 -1.17
C GLY A 246 -18.75 -8.37 -0.18
N THR A 247 -19.11 -8.54 1.09
CA THR A 247 -18.42 -7.91 2.21
C THR A 247 -18.17 -8.96 3.28
N LEU A 248 -17.00 -8.88 3.94
CA LEU A 248 -16.64 -9.76 5.05
C LEU A 248 -16.05 -8.93 6.19
N ASP A 249 -16.49 -9.23 7.39
CA ASP A 249 -15.86 -8.76 8.61
C ASP A 249 -14.46 -9.37 8.74
N THR A 250 -13.49 -8.59 9.22
CA THR A 250 -12.11 -9.01 9.40
C THR A 250 -11.78 -9.10 10.88
N ARG A 251 -10.80 -9.92 11.22
CA ARG A 251 -10.23 -9.88 12.54
C ARG A 251 -9.37 -8.61 12.70
N GLY A 252 -9.85 -7.64 13.46
CA GLY A 252 -9.19 -6.34 13.63
C GLY A 252 -9.59 -5.30 12.58
N GLU A 253 -8.94 -4.16 12.61
CA GLU A 253 -9.21 -3.02 11.74
C GLU A 253 -8.55 -3.24 10.36
N ALA A 254 -9.34 -3.37 9.30
CA ALA A 254 -8.84 -3.47 7.93
C ALA A 254 -8.34 -2.10 7.45
N LEU A 255 -7.02 -1.93 7.34
CA LEU A 255 -6.38 -0.67 6.96
C LEU A 255 -6.09 -0.57 5.47
N GLU A 256 -5.71 -1.68 4.85
CA GLU A 256 -5.40 -1.76 3.42
C GLU A 256 -5.80 -3.13 2.86
N VAL A 257 -6.04 -3.18 1.57
CA VAL A 257 -6.32 -4.41 0.82
C VAL A 257 -5.40 -4.53 -0.37
N LYS A 258 -5.11 -5.76 -0.78
CA LYS A 258 -4.28 -6.05 -1.95
C LYS A 258 -4.76 -7.30 -2.67
N PHE A 259 -4.97 -7.21 -3.98
CA PHE A 259 -5.21 -8.39 -4.79
C PHE A 259 -3.92 -9.18 -4.98
N TYR A 260 -4.04 -10.48 -4.81
CA TYR A 260 -2.99 -11.46 -5.08
C TYR A 260 -3.61 -12.67 -5.78
N GLU A 261 -3.26 -12.92 -7.03
CA GLU A 261 -3.87 -14.02 -7.83
C GLU A 261 -5.39 -14.10 -7.66
N ASN A 262 -5.92 -15.24 -7.19
CA ASN A 262 -7.34 -15.46 -6.91
C ASN A 262 -7.72 -15.14 -5.44
N TYR A 263 -6.92 -14.31 -4.80
CA TYR A 263 -7.10 -13.95 -3.39
C TYR A 263 -7.18 -12.44 -3.22
N LEU A 264 -7.77 -12.05 -2.11
CA LEU A 264 -7.68 -10.71 -1.54
C LEU A 264 -6.94 -10.82 -0.21
N LEU A 265 -5.94 -9.99 -0.01
CA LEU A 265 -5.22 -9.85 1.24
C LEU A 265 -5.70 -8.59 1.95
N SER A 266 -5.77 -8.59 3.28
CA SER A 266 -6.05 -7.39 4.07
C SER A 266 -5.02 -7.17 5.17
N ALA A 267 -4.59 -5.93 5.34
CA ALA A 267 -3.77 -5.51 6.46
C ALA A 267 -4.69 -5.18 7.63
N ASN A 268 -4.72 -6.03 8.64
CA ASN A 268 -5.71 -5.98 9.74
C ASN A 268 -5.12 -5.40 11.03
N ASN A 269 -4.26 -4.39 10.90
CA ASN A 269 -3.63 -3.70 12.02
C ASN A 269 -2.98 -4.70 13.01
N TRP A 270 -3.38 -4.70 14.27
CA TRP A 270 -2.85 -5.57 15.32
C TRP A 270 -3.15 -7.05 15.10
N ALA A 271 -4.16 -7.39 14.29
CA ALA A 271 -4.54 -8.77 14.00
C ALA A 271 -3.70 -9.43 12.89
N GLY A 272 -2.77 -8.69 12.28
CA GLY A 272 -1.87 -9.23 11.26
C GLY A 272 -2.42 -9.06 9.84
N MET A 273 -2.38 -10.13 9.03
CA MET A 273 -2.90 -10.14 7.67
C MET A 273 -3.98 -11.21 7.51
N GLY A 274 -5.09 -10.83 6.89
CA GLY A 274 -6.16 -11.76 6.48
C GLY A 274 -6.02 -12.16 5.01
N ILE A 275 -6.42 -13.39 4.68
CA ILE A 275 -6.42 -13.93 3.33
C ILE A 275 -7.83 -14.41 3.01
N TYR A 276 -8.36 -13.99 1.87
CA TYR A 276 -9.71 -14.31 1.42
C TYR A 276 -9.65 -14.86 0.00
N SER A 277 -10.28 -15.99 -0.25
CA SER A 277 -10.43 -16.51 -1.61
C SER A 277 -11.55 -15.78 -2.34
N LEU A 278 -11.33 -15.52 -3.63
CA LEU A 278 -12.35 -15.01 -4.52
C LEU A 278 -13.13 -16.20 -5.10
N GLY A 279 -14.47 -16.13 -5.02
CA GLY A 279 -15.32 -17.17 -5.58
C GLY A 279 -15.22 -17.23 -7.11
N ALA A 280 -15.82 -18.27 -7.69
CA ALA A 280 -15.78 -18.47 -9.14
C ALA A 280 -16.31 -17.24 -9.90
N GLY A 281 -15.49 -16.70 -10.82
CA GLY A 281 -15.76 -15.47 -11.55
C GLY A 281 -15.72 -14.22 -10.69
N ASP A 282 -14.91 -14.24 -9.63
CA ASP A 282 -14.69 -13.12 -8.70
C ASP A 282 -16.01 -12.55 -8.12
N SER A 283 -16.95 -13.41 -7.80
CA SER A 283 -18.33 -13.03 -7.44
C SER A 283 -18.61 -13.02 -5.94
N SER A 284 -17.65 -13.41 -5.11
CA SER A 284 -17.82 -13.47 -3.66
C SER A 284 -16.46 -13.52 -2.96
N LEU A 285 -16.47 -13.17 -1.66
CA LEU A 285 -15.32 -13.31 -0.76
C LEU A 285 -15.59 -14.45 0.23
N MET A 286 -14.57 -15.26 0.50
CA MET A 286 -14.59 -16.26 1.56
C MET A 286 -13.30 -16.17 2.36
N HIS A 287 -13.41 -16.06 3.68
CA HIS A 287 -12.25 -16.11 4.58
C HIS A 287 -11.52 -17.44 4.44
N LEU A 288 -10.21 -17.39 4.29
CA LEU A 288 -9.35 -18.55 4.11
C LEU A 288 -8.41 -18.74 5.30
N ALA A 289 -7.60 -17.73 5.63
CA ALA A 289 -6.62 -17.79 6.69
C ALA A 289 -6.35 -16.40 7.29
N ASP A 290 -5.81 -16.39 8.51
CA ASP A 290 -5.21 -15.22 9.15
C ASP A 290 -3.79 -15.56 9.58
N ILE A 291 -2.86 -14.59 9.48
CA ILE A 291 -1.51 -14.74 9.99
C ILE A 291 -1.10 -13.56 10.86
N GLU A 292 -0.71 -13.84 12.09
CA GLU A 292 -0.16 -12.85 13.01
C GLU A 292 1.37 -12.82 12.86
N VAL A 293 1.92 -11.63 12.61
CA VAL A 293 3.37 -11.44 12.37
C VAL A 293 4.11 -10.80 13.54
N GLY A 294 3.42 -10.55 14.65
CA GLY A 294 4.02 -9.92 15.85
C GLY A 294 4.22 -8.40 15.70
N GLY A 295 3.56 -7.78 14.74
CA GLY A 295 3.55 -6.34 14.47
C GLY A 295 2.19 -5.86 13.96
N TRP A 296 2.01 -4.55 13.90
CA TRP A 296 0.79 -3.93 13.41
C TRP A 296 0.88 -3.76 11.89
N VAL A 297 0.26 -4.65 11.15
CA VAL A 297 0.28 -4.64 9.69
C VAL A 297 -0.55 -3.46 9.16
N LYS A 298 0.10 -2.57 8.42
CA LYS A 298 -0.50 -1.34 7.89
C LYS A 298 -0.63 -1.32 6.40
N GLN A 299 0.24 -2.06 5.70
CA GLN A 299 0.30 -2.03 4.25
C GLN A 299 0.93 -3.34 3.74
N ILE A 300 0.51 -3.73 2.54
CA ILE A 300 0.92 -4.97 1.87
C ILE A 300 1.49 -4.63 0.50
N SER A 301 2.67 -5.15 0.20
CA SER A 301 3.21 -5.26 -1.16
C SER A 301 3.39 -6.73 -1.52
N ILE A 302 3.37 -7.04 -2.80
CA ILE A 302 3.54 -8.41 -3.29
C ILE A 302 4.85 -8.51 -4.05
N TRP A 303 5.55 -9.61 -3.84
CA TRP A 303 6.72 -10.02 -4.60
C TRP A 303 6.66 -11.53 -4.86
N GLU A 304 6.43 -11.92 -6.11
CA GLU A 304 6.18 -13.32 -6.45
C GLU A 304 5.11 -13.94 -5.52
N ASP A 305 5.41 -15.06 -4.86
CA ASP A 305 4.53 -15.72 -3.90
C ASP A 305 4.75 -15.22 -2.46
N MET A 306 5.21 -14.00 -2.29
CA MET A 306 5.48 -13.40 -0.98
C MET A 306 4.68 -12.13 -0.76
N ALA A 307 4.12 -11.97 0.45
CA ALA A 307 3.63 -10.69 0.93
C ALA A 307 4.70 -9.98 1.75
N VAL A 308 4.97 -8.72 1.42
CA VAL A 308 5.87 -7.82 2.15
C VAL A 308 5.03 -6.85 2.96
N LEU A 309 5.03 -7.00 4.28
CA LEU A 309 4.14 -6.31 5.20
C LEU A 309 4.87 -5.15 5.89
N SER A 310 4.35 -3.94 5.77
CA SER A 310 4.84 -2.77 6.52
C SER A 310 4.19 -2.72 7.89
N CYS A 311 4.98 -2.81 8.96
CA CYS A 311 4.50 -2.97 10.33
C CYS A 311 4.89 -1.83 11.28
N GLY A 312 5.04 -0.61 10.77
CA GLY A 312 5.37 0.57 11.59
C GLY A 312 6.69 0.38 12.35
N GLU A 313 6.66 0.48 13.68
CA GLU A 313 7.85 0.34 14.55
C GLU A 313 8.48 -1.06 14.51
N ASN A 314 7.74 -2.05 14.04
CA ASN A 314 8.22 -3.43 13.92
C ASN A 314 8.91 -3.71 12.57
N GLY A 315 9.11 -2.69 11.74
CA GLY A 315 9.81 -2.82 10.46
C GLY A 315 8.96 -3.50 9.39
N ILE A 316 9.51 -4.53 8.77
CA ILE A 316 8.92 -5.28 7.67
C ILE A 316 8.87 -6.76 8.03
N PHE A 317 7.80 -7.44 7.63
CA PHE A 317 7.72 -8.89 7.67
C PHE A 317 7.50 -9.43 6.26
N ILE A 318 8.16 -10.52 5.92
CA ILE A 318 7.91 -11.28 4.70
C ILE A 318 7.09 -12.51 5.07
N VAL A 319 6.04 -12.77 4.30
CA VAL A 319 5.15 -13.92 4.48
C VAL A 319 5.11 -14.70 3.17
N ASP A 320 5.41 -15.99 3.25
CA ASP A 320 5.28 -16.93 2.14
C ASP A 320 3.81 -17.27 1.92
N LEU A 321 3.34 -17.06 0.68
CA LEU A 321 1.99 -17.29 0.20
C LEU A 321 1.93 -18.43 -0.82
N SER A 322 2.99 -19.24 -0.98
CA SER A 322 2.98 -20.39 -1.89
C SER A 322 1.85 -21.39 -1.58
N ASP A 323 1.42 -21.44 -0.33
CA ASP A 323 0.18 -22.09 0.12
C ASP A 323 -0.65 -21.06 0.92
N PRO A 324 -1.59 -20.33 0.28
CA PRO A 324 -2.38 -19.31 0.95
C PRO A 324 -3.34 -19.83 2.04
N GLU A 325 -3.61 -21.14 2.09
CA GLU A 325 -4.36 -21.75 3.20
C GLU A 325 -3.49 -21.93 4.46
N HIS A 326 -2.18 -22.00 4.28
CA HIS A 326 -1.20 -22.20 5.35
C HIS A 326 -0.02 -21.20 5.19
N PRO A 327 -0.28 -19.88 5.26
CA PRO A 327 0.76 -18.87 5.08
C PRO A 327 1.80 -18.96 6.19
N VAL A 328 3.06 -18.69 5.87
CA VAL A 328 4.18 -18.80 6.81
C VAL A 328 4.95 -17.50 6.88
N VAL A 329 5.23 -17.00 8.09
CA VAL A 329 6.17 -15.89 8.27
C VAL A 329 7.57 -16.36 7.91
N ASP A 330 8.11 -15.84 6.79
CA ASP A 330 9.46 -16.16 6.35
C ASP A 330 10.48 -15.43 7.24
N ARG A 331 10.46 -14.09 7.26
CA ARG A 331 11.37 -13.34 8.13
C ARG A 331 10.89 -11.94 8.48
N PRO A 332 11.33 -11.41 9.65
CA PRO A 332 11.33 -9.98 9.95
C PRO A 332 12.58 -9.29 9.37
N ILE A 333 12.42 -8.03 8.94
CA ILE A 333 13.51 -7.12 8.56
C ILE A 333 13.44 -5.90 9.48
N ASP A 334 14.52 -5.64 10.22
CA ASP A 334 14.63 -4.42 11.02
C ASP A 334 14.90 -3.22 10.10
N ALA A 335 13.83 -2.65 9.58
CA ALA A 335 13.87 -1.46 8.74
C ALA A 335 13.65 -0.15 9.53
N GLY A 336 13.50 -0.24 10.85
CA GLY A 336 13.00 0.86 11.68
C GLY A 336 11.53 1.14 11.40
N TYR A 337 11.04 2.35 11.71
CA TYR A 337 9.63 2.67 11.46
C TYR A 337 9.34 2.72 9.95
N THR A 338 8.61 1.72 9.47
CA THR A 338 8.22 1.58 8.06
C THR A 338 6.77 2.01 7.87
N TYR A 339 6.55 2.97 6.97
CA TYR A 339 5.21 3.46 6.62
C TYR A 339 4.56 2.61 5.53
N ARG A 340 5.30 2.41 4.43
CA ARG A 340 4.88 1.63 3.26
C ARG A 340 6.08 0.97 2.60
N THR A 341 5.81 -0.08 1.86
CA THR A 341 6.79 -0.72 0.97
C THR A 341 6.29 -0.70 -0.46
N PHE A 342 7.21 -0.77 -1.39
CA PHE A 342 6.97 -1.10 -2.79
C PHE A 342 8.01 -2.15 -3.20
N VAL A 343 7.63 -3.08 -4.05
CA VAL A 343 8.57 -4.09 -4.54
C VAL A 343 8.58 -4.05 -6.06
N GLU A 344 9.76 -3.95 -6.63
CA GLU A 344 9.99 -4.06 -8.06
C GLU A 344 11.19 -4.98 -8.29
N ASP A 345 11.02 -5.95 -9.16
CA ASP A 345 11.99 -7.02 -9.39
C ASP A 345 12.39 -7.72 -8.06
N ASP A 346 13.67 -7.69 -7.71
CA ASP A 346 14.23 -8.26 -6.49
C ASP A 346 14.52 -7.22 -5.40
N ILE A 347 13.92 -6.01 -5.49
CA ILE A 347 14.20 -4.91 -4.56
C ILE A 347 12.95 -4.50 -3.79
N ILE A 348 13.04 -4.53 -2.46
CA ILE A 348 12.08 -3.88 -1.57
C ILE A 348 12.52 -2.43 -1.35
N TYR A 349 11.65 -1.49 -1.65
CA TYR A 349 11.77 -0.08 -1.33
C TYR A 349 10.91 0.20 -0.09
N ALA A 350 11.54 0.54 1.02
CA ALA A 350 10.86 0.79 2.28
C ALA A 350 10.85 2.28 2.61
N ALA A 351 9.69 2.89 2.61
CA ALA A 351 9.49 4.27 3.05
C ALA A 351 9.53 4.32 4.59
N THR A 352 10.56 4.95 5.14
CA THR A 352 10.85 4.97 6.58
C THR A 352 11.03 6.38 7.13
N ARG A 353 11.20 6.49 8.46
CA ARG A 353 11.57 7.77 9.10
C ARG A 353 12.97 8.26 8.73
N GLU A 354 13.84 7.37 8.23
CA GLU A 354 15.21 7.69 7.88
C GLU A 354 15.39 7.99 6.38
N GLY A 355 14.34 7.82 5.59
CA GLY A 355 14.35 7.91 4.13
C GLY A 355 13.82 6.65 3.49
N VAL A 356 14.20 6.39 2.24
CA VAL A 356 13.84 5.13 1.57
C VAL A 356 15.00 4.16 1.69
N LYS A 357 14.79 3.04 2.39
CA LYS A 357 15.74 1.94 2.48
C LYS A 357 15.46 0.96 1.34
N ARG A 358 16.51 0.61 0.60
CA ARG A 358 16.44 -0.38 -0.48
C ARG A 358 17.06 -1.69 -0.02
N TYR A 359 16.30 -2.76 -0.11
CA TYR A 359 16.77 -4.10 0.24
C TYR A 359 16.69 -5.00 -0.98
N ARG A 360 17.73 -5.78 -1.24
CA ARG A 360 17.69 -6.84 -2.24
C ARG A 360 17.21 -8.13 -1.59
N ILE A 361 16.25 -8.78 -2.24
CA ILE A 361 15.78 -10.11 -1.90
C ILE A 361 16.42 -11.07 -2.90
N SER A 362 17.00 -12.16 -2.45
CA SER A 362 17.37 -13.25 -3.33
C SER A 362 16.36 -14.37 -3.20
N SER A 363 15.70 -14.72 -4.32
CA SER A 363 14.95 -15.98 -4.40
C SER A 363 15.92 -17.15 -4.22
N ARG A 364 15.41 -18.25 -3.76
CA ARG A 364 16.16 -19.51 -3.60
C ARG A 364 16.44 -20.20 -4.89
#